data_48128baa01e3d22ffc4662d42a245774
#
_entry.id   48128baa01e3d22ffc4662d42a245774
#
_cell.length_a   1.000
_cell.length_b   1.000
_cell.length_c   1.000
_cell.angle_alpha   90.00
_cell.angle_beta   90.00
_cell.angle_gamma   90.00
#
_symmetry.space_group_name_H-M   'P 1'
#
loop_
_entity.id
_entity.type
_entity.pdbx_description
1 polymer ?
#
loop_
_entity_poly.entity_id
_entity_poly.type
_entity_poly.pdbx_seq_one_letter_code
_entity_poly.pdbx_strand_id
1 'polypeptide(L)'
;GLYVNGSSGENFLISKEQKKQIFKVVKEAVGNDVKLIAQVGSLDLNEAIELGKYATNLGYDALSAVTPFYYPFSFEEIKQYYFDIIEATQNKMIIYAIPDLTGVNISINQFEELFDNEKIVGVKYTAPNFFLLERIRKAFPDKLILSGFDEMLVQAVISGVDGAIGSTYNVNGRRARQIYDLAREGKVEEAYKIQHDTN
;
A
#
# COMPACT_ATOMS: atom_id res chain seq x y z
N GLY A 1 -5.10 -10.88 3.54
CA GLY A 1 -5.75 -10.09 2.48
C GLY A 1 -4.98 -10.11 1.19
N LEU A 2 -5.55 -9.48 0.16
CA LEU A 2 -4.90 -9.32 -1.14
C LEU A 2 -4.82 -7.85 -1.52
N TYR A 3 -3.69 -7.46 -2.09
CA TYR A 3 -3.45 -6.15 -2.69
C TYR A 3 -3.42 -6.32 -4.20
N VAL A 4 -4.50 -5.89 -4.87
CA VAL A 4 -4.78 -6.23 -6.26
C VAL A 4 -4.33 -5.10 -7.19
N ASN A 5 -3.73 -5.44 -8.32
CA ASN A 5 -3.15 -4.51 -9.30
C ASN A 5 -2.03 -3.63 -8.72
N GLY A 6 -1.20 -4.17 -7.82
CA GLY A 6 0.02 -3.49 -7.39
C GLY A 6 1.12 -3.49 -8.45
N SER A 7 2.30 -2.95 -8.11
CA SER A 7 3.46 -2.90 -9.01
C SER A 7 3.90 -4.29 -9.47
N SER A 8 3.88 -5.29 -8.57
CA SER A 8 4.17 -6.70 -8.92
C SER A 8 3.15 -7.30 -9.90
N GLY A 9 1.95 -6.75 -9.98
CA GLY A 9 0.92 -7.11 -10.95
C GLY A 9 1.02 -6.33 -12.26
N GLU A 10 2.15 -5.64 -12.48
CA GLU A 10 2.45 -4.91 -13.73
C GLU A 10 1.37 -3.89 -14.11
N ASN A 11 0.79 -3.23 -13.11
CA ASN A 11 -0.38 -2.35 -13.21
C ASN A 11 -0.31 -1.33 -14.36
N PHE A 12 0.88 -0.76 -14.63
CA PHE A 12 1.03 0.25 -15.68
C PHE A 12 1.25 -0.33 -17.09
N LEU A 13 1.33 -1.67 -17.22
CA LEU A 13 1.49 -2.37 -18.49
C LEU A 13 0.16 -2.99 -19.00
N ILE A 14 -0.90 -2.93 -18.19
CA ILE A 14 -2.22 -3.49 -18.52
C ILE A 14 -3.26 -2.37 -18.69
N SER A 15 -4.25 -2.63 -19.55
CA SER A 15 -5.32 -1.66 -19.82
C SER A 15 -6.29 -1.51 -18.63
N LYS A 16 -7.03 -0.41 -18.63
CA LYS A 16 -8.09 -0.16 -17.63
C LYS A 16 -9.10 -1.31 -17.56
N GLU A 17 -9.50 -1.84 -18.69
CA GLU A 17 -10.44 -2.95 -18.79
C GLU A 17 -9.88 -4.24 -18.19
N GLN A 18 -8.59 -4.52 -18.43
CA GLN A 18 -7.90 -5.64 -17.78
C GLN A 18 -7.82 -5.46 -16.26
N LYS A 19 -7.51 -4.24 -15.76
CA LYS A 19 -7.54 -3.94 -14.32
C LYS A 19 -8.90 -4.23 -13.70
N LYS A 20 -10.00 -3.80 -14.34
CA LYS A 20 -11.37 -4.08 -13.90
C LYS A 20 -11.67 -5.57 -13.90
N GLN A 21 -11.27 -6.28 -14.95
CA GLN A 21 -11.46 -7.73 -15.04
C GLN A 21 -10.73 -8.46 -13.90
N ILE A 22 -9.50 -8.05 -13.58
CA ILE A 22 -8.73 -8.62 -12.46
C ILE A 22 -9.45 -8.36 -11.14
N PHE A 23 -9.93 -7.12 -10.88
CA PHE A 23 -10.70 -6.83 -9.66
C PHE A 23 -11.93 -7.75 -9.55
N LYS A 24 -12.66 -7.94 -10.64
CA LYS A 24 -13.84 -8.81 -10.66
C LYS A 24 -13.47 -10.27 -10.36
N VAL A 25 -12.52 -10.84 -11.09
CA VAL A 25 -12.09 -12.24 -10.93
C VAL A 25 -11.58 -12.52 -9.52
N VAL A 26 -10.77 -11.61 -8.96
CA VAL A 26 -10.27 -11.77 -7.59
C VAL A 26 -11.43 -11.75 -6.59
N LYS A 27 -12.38 -10.82 -6.73
CA LYS A 27 -13.53 -10.74 -5.83
C LYS A 27 -14.42 -11.99 -5.93
N GLU A 28 -14.66 -12.49 -7.14
CA GLU A 28 -15.42 -13.71 -7.36
C GLU A 28 -14.73 -14.94 -6.75
N ALA A 29 -13.40 -15.00 -6.82
CA ALA A 29 -12.62 -16.13 -6.31
C ALA A 29 -12.55 -16.19 -4.78
N VAL A 30 -12.48 -15.05 -4.09
CA VAL A 30 -12.26 -15.02 -2.63
C VAL A 30 -13.48 -14.55 -1.84
N GLY A 31 -14.50 -14.02 -2.49
CA GLY A 31 -15.70 -13.52 -1.82
C GLY A 31 -15.41 -12.47 -0.75
N ASN A 32 -15.80 -12.75 0.48
CA ASN A 32 -15.56 -11.92 1.65
C ASN A 32 -14.59 -12.56 2.67
N ASP A 33 -13.94 -13.66 2.30
CA ASP A 33 -13.10 -14.45 3.21
C ASP A 33 -11.80 -13.72 3.58
N VAL A 34 -11.35 -12.82 2.72
CA VAL A 34 -10.13 -12.03 2.94
C VAL A 34 -10.36 -10.56 2.64
N LYS A 35 -9.57 -9.69 3.27
CA LYS A 35 -9.58 -8.26 2.98
C LYS A 35 -9.00 -7.98 1.60
N LEU A 36 -9.67 -7.11 0.85
CA LEU A 36 -9.26 -6.71 -0.50
C LEU A 36 -8.93 -5.23 -0.56
N ILE A 37 -7.74 -4.92 -1.03
CA ILE A 37 -7.29 -3.56 -1.33
C ILE A 37 -7.08 -3.45 -2.84
N ALA A 38 -7.74 -2.49 -3.48
CA ALA A 38 -7.60 -2.22 -4.91
C ALA A 38 -6.58 -1.11 -5.13
N GLN A 39 -5.47 -1.39 -5.82
CA GLN A 39 -4.58 -0.37 -6.33
C GLN A 39 -5.22 0.26 -7.58
N VAL A 40 -5.62 1.53 -7.49
CA VAL A 40 -6.35 2.25 -8.52
C VAL A 40 -5.55 3.41 -9.12
N GLY A 41 -4.35 3.68 -8.57
CA GLY A 41 -3.51 4.81 -9.01
C GLY A 41 -3.19 4.73 -10.50
N SER A 42 -3.39 5.86 -11.17
CA SER A 42 -3.09 6.10 -12.57
C SER A 42 -2.57 7.53 -12.74
N LEU A 43 -1.85 7.81 -13.83
CA LEU A 43 -1.50 9.18 -14.22
C LEU A 43 -2.74 9.97 -14.71
N ASP A 44 -3.74 9.26 -15.20
CA ASP A 44 -5.04 9.85 -15.52
C ASP A 44 -5.96 9.75 -14.30
N LEU A 45 -6.27 10.90 -13.70
CA LEU A 45 -7.17 10.99 -12.54
C LEU A 45 -8.55 10.39 -12.84
N ASN A 46 -9.07 10.58 -14.06
CA ASN A 46 -10.39 10.02 -14.43
C ASN A 46 -10.34 8.49 -14.45
N GLU A 47 -9.25 7.89 -14.94
CA GLU A 47 -9.04 6.44 -14.87
C GLU A 47 -8.97 5.98 -13.41
N ALA A 48 -8.23 6.66 -12.56
CA ALA A 48 -8.12 6.32 -11.13
C ALA A 48 -9.48 6.36 -10.43
N ILE A 49 -10.29 7.38 -10.69
CA ILE A 49 -11.66 7.52 -10.16
C ILE A 49 -12.57 6.40 -10.69
N GLU A 50 -12.51 6.11 -11.99
CA GLU A 50 -13.32 5.06 -12.59
C GLU A 50 -13.01 3.67 -12.01
N LEU A 51 -11.72 3.35 -11.86
CA LEU A 51 -11.26 2.12 -11.21
C LEU A 51 -11.68 2.07 -9.75
N GLY A 52 -11.57 3.19 -9.04
CA GLY A 52 -11.97 3.32 -7.65
C GLY A 52 -13.47 3.08 -7.44
N LYS A 53 -14.32 3.68 -8.26
CA LYS A 53 -15.76 3.43 -8.25
C LYS A 53 -16.08 1.97 -8.54
N TYR A 54 -15.42 1.38 -9.53
CA TYR A 54 -15.62 -0.01 -9.90
C TYR A 54 -15.24 -0.97 -8.76
N ALA A 55 -14.06 -0.80 -8.15
CA ALA A 55 -13.62 -1.61 -7.03
C ALA A 55 -14.53 -1.43 -5.79
N THR A 56 -14.97 -0.21 -5.52
CA THR A 56 -15.91 0.09 -4.42
C THR A 56 -17.24 -0.64 -4.63
N ASN A 57 -17.79 -0.59 -5.83
CA ASN A 57 -19.05 -1.29 -6.17
C ASN A 57 -18.92 -2.82 -6.09
N LEU A 58 -17.73 -3.37 -6.30
CA LEU A 58 -17.45 -4.79 -6.08
C LEU A 58 -17.31 -5.15 -4.60
N GLY A 59 -17.27 -4.17 -3.70
CA GLY A 59 -17.12 -4.39 -2.26
C GLY A 59 -15.68 -4.63 -1.82
N TYR A 60 -14.71 -3.96 -2.44
CA TYR A 60 -13.34 -3.88 -1.91
C TYR A 60 -13.31 -3.07 -0.61
N ASP A 61 -12.55 -3.55 0.38
CA ASP A 61 -12.50 -2.95 1.73
C ASP A 61 -11.82 -1.58 1.75
N ALA A 62 -10.86 -1.37 0.85
CA ALA A 62 -10.16 -0.10 0.69
C ALA A 62 -9.61 0.06 -0.74
N LEU A 63 -9.35 1.29 -1.10
CA LEU A 63 -8.56 1.67 -2.27
C LEU A 63 -7.13 1.98 -1.84
N SER A 64 -6.20 1.85 -2.76
CA SER A 64 -4.86 2.38 -2.64
C SER A 64 -4.49 3.06 -3.95
N ALA A 65 -3.73 4.14 -3.88
CA ALA A 65 -3.21 4.78 -5.08
C ALA A 65 -1.72 5.10 -4.88
N VAL A 66 -0.90 4.71 -5.87
CA VAL A 66 0.46 5.21 -5.96
C VAL A 66 0.40 6.72 -6.21
N THR A 67 1.35 7.48 -5.64
CA THR A 67 1.45 8.90 -5.94
C THR A 67 1.59 9.12 -7.45
N PRO A 68 0.96 10.14 -8.04
CA PRO A 68 1.21 10.48 -9.43
C PRO A 68 2.72 10.73 -9.64
N PHE A 69 3.24 10.30 -10.78
CA PHE A 69 4.66 10.29 -11.07
C PHE A 69 4.91 10.72 -12.52
N TYR A 70 6.17 10.65 -13.00
CA TYR A 70 6.64 11.08 -14.31
C TYR A 70 6.80 12.60 -14.44
N TYR A 71 5.80 13.41 -14.07
CA TYR A 71 5.93 14.86 -13.99
C TYR A 71 6.22 15.31 -12.55
N PRO A 72 6.93 16.43 -12.36
CA PRO A 72 7.28 16.95 -11.03
C PRO A 72 6.08 17.64 -10.38
N PHE A 73 5.09 16.85 -9.97
CA PHE A 73 3.90 17.35 -9.27
C PHE A 73 4.28 17.99 -7.94
N SER A 74 3.64 19.11 -7.63
CA SER A 74 3.69 19.71 -6.30
C SER A 74 2.96 18.85 -5.27
N PHE A 75 3.26 19.05 -3.99
CA PHE A 75 2.56 18.34 -2.93
C PHE A 75 1.05 18.64 -2.93
N GLU A 76 0.66 19.88 -3.22
CA GLU A 76 -0.76 20.25 -3.31
C GLU A 76 -1.49 19.49 -4.43
N GLU A 77 -0.86 19.30 -5.58
CA GLU A 77 -1.42 18.49 -6.66
C GLU A 77 -1.54 17.01 -6.26
N ILE A 78 -0.54 16.47 -5.56
CA ILE A 78 -0.58 15.10 -5.04
C ILE A 78 -1.69 14.95 -3.99
N LYS A 79 -1.83 15.89 -3.07
CA LYS A 79 -2.88 15.92 -2.06
C LYS A 79 -4.27 15.98 -2.70
N GLN A 80 -4.45 16.88 -3.67
CA GLN A 80 -5.70 17.02 -4.39
C GLN A 80 -6.07 15.76 -5.18
N TYR A 81 -5.09 15.10 -5.81
CA TYR A 81 -5.30 13.81 -6.48
C TYR A 81 -5.93 12.75 -5.56
N TYR A 82 -5.43 12.59 -4.33
CA TYR A 82 -6.04 11.68 -3.36
C TYR A 82 -7.43 12.10 -2.95
N PHE A 83 -7.63 13.40 -2.72
CA PHE A 83 -8.92 13.93 -2.25
C PHE A 83 -9.99 13.79 -3.32
N ASP A 84 -9.68 14.03 -4.59
CA ASP A 84 -10.60 13.84 -5.71
C ASP A 84 -11.06 12.38 -5.86
N ILE A 85 -10.12 11.42 -5.72
CA ILE A 85 -10.47 9.99 -5.74
C ILE A 85 -11.37 9.65 -4.56
N ILE A 86 -11.06 10.13 -3.36
CA ILE A 86 -11.85 9.88 -2.15
C ILE A 86 -13.25 10.49 -2.29
N GLU A 87 -13.36 11.72 -2.74
CA GLU A 87 -14.65 12.41 -2.94
C GLU A 87 -15.53 11.64 -3.92
N ALA A 88 -14.94 11.18 -5.02
CA ALA A 88 -15.67 10.47 -6.06
C ALA A 88 -16.11 9.06 -5.67
N THR A 89 -15.36 8.39 -4.77
CA THR A 89 -15.56 6.97 -4.44
C THR A 89 -16.16 6.72 -3.06
N GLN A 90 -15.99 7.66 -2.15
CA GLN A 90 -16.40 7.57 -0.73
C GLN A 90 -15.82 6.35 0.01
N ASN A 91 -14.79 5.70 -0.53
CA ASN A 91 -14.12 4.56 0.09
C ASN A 91 -12.89 5.00 0.90
N LYS A 92 -12.38 4.09 1.73
CA LYS A 92 -11.11 4.26 2.45
C LYS A 92 -9.95 4.28 1.47
N MET A 93 -8.95 5.13 1.74
CA MET A 93 -7.75 5.27 0.93
C MET A 93 -6.49 4.91 1.72
N ILE A 94 -5.61 4.14 1.10
CA ILE A 94 -4.26 3.87 1.58
C ILE A 94 -3.27 4.51 0.59
N ILE A 95 -2.47 5.45 1.06
CA ILE A 95 -1.41 6.07 0.25
C ILE A 95 -0.41 4.99 -0.13
N TYR A 96 -0.01 4.91 -1.39
CA TYR A 96 1.08 4.05 -1.80
C TYR A 96 2.33 4.89 -2.05
N ALA A 97 3.18 4.99 -1.04
CA ALA A 97 4.46 5.68 -1.10
C ALA A 97 5.56 4.73 -1.56
N ILE A 98 6.09 4.95 -2.75
CA ILE A 98 7.21 4.21 -3.35
C ILE A 98 8.16 5.18 -4.06
N PRO A 99 8.96 5.94 -3.30
CA PRO A 99 9.79 7.03 -3.83
C PRO A 99 10.78 6.59 -4.89
N ASP A 100 11.34 5.38 -4.80
CA ASP A 100 12.31 4.88 -5.79
C ASP A 100 11.72 4.74 -7.20
N LEU A 101 10.41 4.53 -7.33
CA LEU A 101 9.74 4.44 -8.63
C LEU A 101 9.02 5.72 -9.03
N THR A 102 8.58 6.51 -8.06
CA THR A 102 7.78 7.71 -8.34
C THR A 102 8.60 9.00 -8.32
N GLY A 103 9.78 8.99 -7.67
CA GLY A 103 10.54 10.20 -7.37
C GLY A 103 9.90 11.09 -6.30
N VAL A 104 8.74 10.69 -5.75
CA VAL A 104 7.98 11.49 -4.79
C VAL A 104 8.33 11.07 -3.37
N ASN A 105 8.93 12.00 -2.62
CA ASN A 105 9.23 11.85 -1.20
C ASN A 105 8.23 12.68 -0.39
N ILE A 106 7.42 12.01 0.43
CA ILE A 106 6.46 12.65 1.32
C ILE A 106 7.09 12.81 2.70
N SER A 107 7.17 14.04 3.19
CA SER A 107 7.67 14.35 4.53
C SER A 107 6.63 14.04 5.62
N ILE A 108 7.08 14.05 6.89
CA ILE A 108 6.17 13.80 8.01
C ILE A 108 5.03 14.83 8.09
N ASN A 109 5.31 16.11 7.84
CA ASN A 109 4.29 17.16 7.84
C ASN A 109 3.30 16.99 6.68
N GLN A 110 3.77 16.52 5.53
CA GLN A 110 2.89 16.22 4.40
C GLN A 110 2.02 14.99 4.66
N PHE A 111 2.52 13.99 5.39
CA PHE A 111 1.69 12.89 5.87
C PHE A 111 0.62 13.38 6.85
N GLU A 112 0.93 14.34 7.73
CA GLU A 112 -0.05 14.95 8.63
C GLU A 112 -1.20 15.59 7.84
N GLU A 113 -0.89 16.43 6.85
CA GLU A 113 -1.89 17.07 6.00
C GLU A 113 -2.76 16.05 5.21
N LEU A 114 -2.16 14.94 4.75
CA LEU A 114 -2.91 13.87 4.09
C LEU A 114 -3.83 13.13 5.07
N PHE A 115 -3.33 12.84 6.27
CA PHE A 115 -4.06 12.11 7.29
C PHE A 115 -5.15 12.92 8.01
N ASP A 116 -5.20 14.25 7.82
CA ASP A 116 -6.34 15.09 8.21
C ASP A 116 -7.64 14.66 7.50
N ASN A 117 -7.55 14.05 6.33
CA ASN A 117 -8.69 13.41 5.72
C ASN A 117 -8.95 12.05 6.37
N GLU A 118 -10.06 11.91 7.08
CA GLU A 118 -10.44 10.70 7.82
C GLU A 118 -10.55 9.45 6.93
N LYS A 119 -10.82 9.62 5.62
CA LYS A 119 -10.86 8.51 4.66
C LYS A 119 -9.47 7.98 4.33
N ILE A 120 -8.40 8.74 4.56
CA ILE A 120 -7.03 8.23 4.43
C ILE A 120 -6.70 7.46 5.71
N VAL A 121 -6.83 6.15 5.61
CA VAL A 121 -6.70 5.26 6.77
C VAL A 121 -5.27 4.79 7.03
N GLY A 122 -4.35 5.02 6.10
CA GLY A 122 -2.96 4.59 6.28
C GLY A 122 -2.08 4.74 5.05
N VAL A 123 -0.92 4.12 5.12
CA VAL A 123 0.11 4.14 4.07
C VAL A 123 0.69 2.75 3.84
N LYS A 124 0.87 2.37 2.58
CA LYS A 124 1.81 1.33 2.15
C LYS A 124 3.13 2.01 1.84
N TYR A 125 4.11 1.78 2.69
CA TYR A 125 5.42 2.41 2.62
C TYR A 125 6.47 1.45 2.05
N THR A 126 6.97 1.76 0.87
CA THR A 126 7.92 0.92 0.12
C THR A 126 9.20 1.72 -0.10
N ALA A 127 10.04 1.79 0.92
CA ALA A 127 11.34 2.47 0.90
C ALA A 127 12.25 1.96 2.02
N PRO A 128 13.58 2.06 1.86
CA PRO A 128 14.54 1.64 2.88
C PRO A 128 14.72 2.66 4.02
N ASN A 129 14.05 3.81 3.97
CA ASN A 129 14.17 4.85 5.01
C ASN A 129 13.32 4.48 6.25
N PHE A 130 13.84 3.58 7.07
CA PHE A 130 13.18 3.12 8.30
C PHE A 130 13.14 4.18 9.41
N PHE A 131 13.99 5.20 9.36
CA PHE A 131 13.87 6.35 10.25
C PHE A 131 12.54 7.08 10.01
N LEU A 132 12.21 7.36 8.74
CA LEU A 132 10.92 7.98 8.41
C LEU A 132 9.74 7.07 8.76
N LEU A 133 9.85 5.76 8.49
CA LEU A 133 8.82 4.78 8.85
C LEU A 133 8.50 4.81 10.36
N GLU A 134 9.52 4.81 11.20
CA GLU A 134 9.37 4.91 12.66
C GLU A 134 8.74 6.24 13.07
N ARG A 135 9.14 7.36 12.43
CA ARG A 135 8.54 8.68 12.67
C ARG A 135 7.06 8.70 12.30
N ILE A 136 6.67 8.10 11.18
CA ILE A 136 5.27 7.98 10.77
C ILE A 136 4.49 7.20 11.83
N ARG A 137 5.00 6.03 12.28
CA ARG A 137 4.35 5.24 13.34
C ARG A 137 4.17 6.03 14.61
N LYS A 138 5.20 6.78 15.04
CA LYS A 138 5.14 7.55 16.27
C LYS A 138 4.16 8.72 16.20
N ALA A 139 4.13 9.42 15.07
CA ALA A 139 3.26 10.58 14.88
C ALA A 139 1.79 10.16 14.68
N PHE A 140 1.55 9.02 14.04
CA PHE A 140 0.21 8.56 13.65
C PHE A 140 -0.06 7.14 14.15
N PRO A 141 -0.20 6.95 15.47
CA PRO A 141 -0.35 5.61 16.07
C PRO A 141 -1.61 4.86 15.62
N ASP A 142 -2.66 5.58 15.24
CA ASP A 142 -3.96 5.02 14.85
C ASP A 142 -4.07 4.75 13.34
N LYS A 143 -3.09 5.18 12.54
CA LYS A 143 -3.10 4.94 11.09
C LYS A 143 -2.47 3.59 10.75
N LEU A 144 -3.03 2.93 9.74
CA LEU A 144 -2.51 1.67 9.23
C LEU A 144 -1.19 1.88 8.49
N ILE A 145 -0.13 1.22 8.91
CA ILE A 145 1.17 1.28 8.26
C ILE A 145 1.54 -0.10 7.75
N LEU A 146 1.67 -0.23 6.44
CA LEU A 146 2.01 -1.47 5.77
C LEU A 146 3.39 -1.33 5.10
N SER A 147 4.33 -2.22 5.44
CA SER A 147 5.62 -2.25 4.75
C SER A 147 5.47 -2.87 3.35
N GLY A 148 6.11 -2.27 2.38
CA GLY A 148 6.23 -2.82 1.02
C GLY A 148 7.66 -3.19 0.65
N PHE A 149 8.59 -3.17 1.61
CA PHE A 149 10.02 -3.45 1.40
C PHE A 149 10.35 -4.82 2.00
N ASP A 150 10.24 -5.86 1.17
CA ASP A 150 10.25 -7.26 1.57
C ASP A 150 11.55 -7.69 2.23
N GLU A 151 12.67 -7.20 1.68
CA GLU A 151 14.03 -7.52 2.09
C GLU A 151 14.36 -7.03 3.51
N MET A 152 13.52 -6.17 4.06
CA MET A 152 13.69 -5.59 5.39
C MET A 152 12.44 -5.78 6.27
N LEU A 153 11.75 -6.93 6.13
CA LEU A 153 10.52 -7.18 6.88
C LEU A 153 10.73 -7.19 8.39
N VAL A 154 11.84 -7.78 8.89
CA VAL A 154 12.16 -7.78 10.33
C VAL A 154 12.25 -6.35 10.85
N GLN A 155 13.03 -5.49 10.17
CA GLN A 155 13.20 -4.08 10.55
C GLN A 155 11.85 -3.33 10.54
N ALA A 156 11.02 -3.59 9.53
CA ALA A 156 9.70 -2.99 9.45
C ALA A 156 8.83 -3.36 10.65
N VAL A 157 8.79 -4.64 11.00
CA VAL A 157 8.01 -5.14 12.15
C VAL A 157 8.48 -4.53 13.46
N ILE A 158 9.80 -4.46 13.69
CA ILE A 158 10.38 -3.82 14.87
C ILE A 158 10.05 -2.33 14.92
N SER A 159 9.99 -1.66 13.76
CA SER A 159 9.56 -0.25 13.64
C SER A 159 8.06 -0.04 13.86
N GLY A 160 7.28 -1.12 14.06
CA GLY A 160 5.88 -1.04 14.47
C GLY A 160 4.85 -1.02 13.35
N VAL A 161 5.16 -1.61 12.18
CA VAL A 161 4.14 -1.75 11.12
C VAL A 161 3.03 -2.73 11.51
N ASP A 162 1.83 -2.50 10.99
CA ASP A 162 0.66 -3.36 11.24
C ASP A 162 0.63 -4.59 10.33
N GLY A 163 1.40 -4.58 9.26
CA GLY A 163 1.50 -5.66 8.31
C GLY A 163 2.45 -5.33 7.16
N ALA A 164 2.44 -6.19 6.14
CA ALA A 164 3.29 -6.01 4.97
C ALA A 164 2.58 -6.47 3.68
N ILE A 165 2.92 -5.80 2.58
CA ILE A 165 2.45 -6.09 1.23
C ILE A 165 3.68 -6.13 0.32
N GLY A 166 4.16 -7.31 0.00
CA GLY A 166 5.40 -7.49 -0.73
C GLY A 166 5.27 -8.38 -1.96
N SER A 167 6.15 -8.16 -2.91
CA SER A 167 6.19 -8.90 -4.18
C SER A 167 6.54 -10.37 -3.97
N THR A 168 7.53 -10.63 -3.11
CA THR A 168 8.04 -11.98 -2.85
C THR A 168 7.03 -12.83 -2.07
N TYR A 169 6.08 -12.22 -1.39
CA TYR A 169 5.05 -12.92 -0.60
C TYR A 169 4.08 -13.73 -1.47
N ASN A 170 4.05 -13.49 -2.78
CA ASN A 170 3.33 -14.32 -3.73
C ASN A 170 3.89 -15.76 -3.80
N VAL A 171 5.16 -15.95 -3.51
CA VAL A 171 5.83 -17.26 -3.56
C VAL A 171 6.30 -17.75 -2.19
N ASN A 172 6.60 -16.85 -1.25
CA ASN A 172 7.11 -17.19 0.07
C ASN A 172 6.26 -16.68 1.25
N GLY A 173 4.98 -16.42 1.04
CA GLY A 173 4.08 -15.82 2.03
C GLY A 173 4.06 -16.53 3.40
N ARG A 174 4.29 -17.86 3.44
CA ARG A 174 4.41 -18.59 4.71
C ARG A 174 5.65 -18.17 5.51
N ARG A 175 6.80 -17.98 4.83
CA ARG A 175 8.04 -17.52 5.46
C ARG A 175 7.88 -16.07 5.93
N ALA A 176 7.30 -15.21 5.09
CA ALA A 176 7.03 -13.83 5.46
C ALA A 176 6.13 -13.75 6.70
N ARG A 177 5.08 -14.57 6.78
CA ARG A 177 4.23 -14.66 7.97
C ARG A 177 5.03 -15.11 9.21
N GLN A 178 5.87 -16.10 9.07
CA GLN A 178 6.71 -16.60 10.16
C GLN A 178 7.70 -15.52 10.64
N ILE A 179 8.36 -14.81 9.72
CA ILE A 179 9.22 -13.66 10.05
C ILE A 179 8.45 -12.62 10.84
N TYR A 180 7.25 -12.25 10.34
CA TYR A 180 6.41 -11.25 11.00
C TYR A 180 6.04 -11.65 12.43
N ASP A 181 5.56 -12.88 12.62
CA ASP A 181 5.14 -13.38 13.94
C ASP A 181 6.31 -13.45 14.92
N LEU A 182 7.46 -14.01 14.53
CA LEU A 182 8.66 -14.07 15.36
C LEU A 182 9.15 -12.67 15.76
N ALA A 183 9.21 -11.74 14.80
CA ALA A 183 9.66 -10.38 15.10
C ALA A 183 8.69 -9.65 16.06
N ARG A 184 7.38 -9.87 15.90
CA ARG A 184 6.35 -9.34 16.83
C ARG A 184 6.45 -9.92 18.24
N GLU A 185 6.88 -11.17 18.37
CA GLU A 185 7.15 -11.84 19.65
C GLU A 185 8.49 -11.46 20.29
N GLY A 186 9.29 -10.62 19.63
CA GLY A 186 10.63 -10.24 20.09
C GLY A 186 11.73 -11.28 19.81
N LYS A 187 11.42 -12.35 19.06
CA LYS A 187 12.37 -13.40 18.63
C LYS A 187 13.17 -12.97 17.41
N VAL A 188 13.87 -11.86 17.55
CA VAL A 188 14.48 -11.13 16.44
C VAL A 188 15.55 -11.97 15.72
N GLU A 189 16.39 -12.68 16.47
CA GLU A 189 17.44 -13.53 15.87
C GLU A 189 16.87 -14.68 15.03
N GLU A 190 15.77 -15.29 15.49
CA GLU A 190 15.08 -16.34 14.75
C GLU A 190 14.42 -15.79 13.48
N ALA A 191 13.80 -14.61 13.58
CA ALA A 191 13.23 -13.92 12.44
C ALA A 191 14.29 -13.58 11.38
N TYR A 192 15.47 -13.09 11.80
CA TYR A 192 16.58 -12.79 10.89
C TYR A 192 17.15 -14.02 10.18
N LYS A 193 17.20 -15.18 10.83
CA LYS A 193 17.64 -16.41 10.15
C LYS A 193 16.77 -16.70 8.94
N ILE A 194 15.43 -16.58 9.09
CA ILE A 194 14.50 -16.82 7.99
C ILE A 194 14.61 -15.69 6.94
N GLN A 195 14.75 -14.44 7.39
CA GLN A 195 14.91 -13.30 6.47
C GLN A 195 16.16 -13.45 5.60
N HIS A 196 17.31 -13.83 6.18
CA HIS A 196 18.56 -14.03 5.43
C HIS A 196 18.46 -15.17 4.42
N ASP A 197 17.75 -16.25 4.76
CA ASP A 197 17.51 -17.36 3.83
C ASP A 197 16.51 -16.98 2.70
N THR A 198 15.75 -15.90 2.89
CA THR A 198 14.72 -15.43 1.95
C THR A 198 15.28 -14.40 0.98
N ASN A 199 16.21 -13.56 1.44
CA ASN A 199 16.88 -12.51 0.65
C ASN A 199 17.98 -13.12 -0.26
#